data_7719e711846bd6c8a5dd2ce8512de2a3
#
_entry.id   7719e711846bd6c8a5dd2ce8512de2a3
#
_cell.length_a   1.000
_cell.length_b   1.000
_cell.length_c   1.000
_cell.angle_alpha   90.00
_cell.angle_beta   90.00
_cell.angle_gamma   90.00
#
_symmetry.space_group_name_H-M   'P 1'
#
loop_
_entity.id
_entity.type
_entity.pdbx_description
1 polymer ?
#
loop_
_entity_poly.entity_id
_entity_poly.type
_entity_poly.pdbx_seq_one_letter_code
_entity_poly.pdbx_strand_id
1 'polypeptide(L)'
;MIYVIMAAGDGKRWNNYLGVPKQLIEINGETLLGRTTRILKENGIDNYVITGKDERFGEYGRLITQSHNDCEVDRFELFNEPVCYLYGDVYYTEEAIKTIINAWVEDVMFLGSGQEIFAVKVKELKLFYKHKNRVKRMYLNGEIGRCIGWEVYRSINGIPLDKHWINGRYIYIEDDTNDIDYPEDYEEFKIKREKK
;
A
#
# COMPACT_ATOMS: atom_id res chain seq x y z
N MET A 1 -6.97 -2.51 -15.76
CA MET A 1 -6.59 -2.05 -14.40
C MET A 1 -5.09 -2.02 -14.32
N ILE A 2 -4.51 -0.93 -13.90
CA ILE A 2 -3.08 -0.80 -13.61
C ILE A 2 -2.82 -1.14 -12.13
N TYR A 3 -1.72 -1.82 -11.83
CA TYR A 3 -1.25 -2.04 -10.46
C TYR A 3 -0.16 -1.03 -10.12
N VAL A 4 -0.25 -0.41 -8.96
CA VAL A 4 0.68 0.63 -8.50
C VAL A 4 1.29 0.22 -7.18
N ILE A 5 2.59 -0.04 -7.16
CA ILE A 5 3.31 -0.33 -5.92
C ILE A 5 3.80 1.00 -5.34
N MET A 6 3.21 1.39 -4.22
CA MET A 6 3.48 2.68 -3.57
C MET A 6 4.74 2.60 -2.69
N ALA A 7 5.87 3.08 -3.20
CA ALA A 7 7.16 3.07 -2.52
C ALA A 7 7.69 4.49 -2.18
N ALA A 8 6.82 5.51 -2.18
CA ALA A 8 7.20 6.91 -1.99
C ALA A 8 7.28 7.37 -0.52
N GLY A 9 7.11 6.48 0.45
CA GLY A 9 7.21 6.80 1.88
C GLY A 9 8.61 7.31 2.26
N ASP A 10 8.68 8.33 3.12
CA ASP A 10 9.96 8.91 3.56
C ASP A 10 10.75 7.98 4.51
N GLY A 11 10.19 6.87 4.94
CA GLY A 11 10.86 5.90 5.81
C GLY A 11 11.33 6.47 7.16
N LYS A 12 10.64 7.49 7.72
CA LYS A 12 11.06 8.17 8.95
C LYS A 12 11.23 7.22 10.13
N ARG A 13 10.33 6.24 10.27
CA ARG A 13 10.39 5.21 11.32
C ARG A 13 11.48 4.18 11.06
N TRP A 14 11.77 3.91 9.79
CA TRP A 14 12.84 3.03 9.35
C TRP A 14 14.25 3.62 9.58
N ASN A 15 14.38 4.95 9.54
CA ASN A 15 15.59 5.72 9.82
C ASN A 15 16.84 5.21 9.07
N ASN A 16 16.68 4.86 7.79
CA ASN A 16 17.74 4.32 6.94
C ASN A 16 18.44 3.06 7.53
N TYR A 17 17.72 2.27 8.31
CA TYR A 17 18.22 1.02 8.84
C TYR A 17 18.80 0.14 7.72
N LEU A 18 19.92 -0.53 7.94
CA LEU A 18 20.68 -1.30 6.94
C LEU A 18 21.15 -0.48 5.71
N GLY A 19 21.02 0.85 5.70
CA GLY A 19 21.42 1.70 4.57
C GLY A 19 20.55 1.55 3.32
N VAL A 20 19.38 0.94 3.43
CA VAL A 20 18.43 0.72 2.32
C VAL A 20 17.03 1.17 2.69
N PRO A 21 16.20 1.61 1.72
CA PRO A 21 14.78 1.83 1.94
C PRO A 21 14.07 0.53 2.31
N LYS A 22 12.98 0.61 3.09
CA LYS A 22 12.19 -0.56 3.54
C LYS A 22 11.84 -1.53 2.40
N GLN A 23 11.50 -0.99 1.25
CA GLN A 23 11.09 -1.75 0.08
C GLN A 23 12.17 -2.67 -0.48
N LEU A 24 13.45 -2.38 -0.14
CA LEU A 24 14.62 -3.14 -0.58
C LEU A 24 15.22 -4.03 0.51
N ILE A 25 14.58 -4.17 1.67
CA ILE A 25 14.99 -5.16 2.66
C ILE A 25 14.74 -6.57 2.16
N GLU A 26 15.61 -7.48 2.50
CA GLU A 26 15.54 -8.87 2.07
C GLU A 26 14.96 -9.77 3.16
N ILE A 27 13.98 -10.56 2.77
CA ILE A 27 13.42 -11.65 3.57
C ILE A 27 13.54 -12.94 2.74
N ASN A 28 14.26 -13.91 3.27
CA ASN A 28 14.55 -15.18 2.56
C ASN A 28 15.25 -14.97 1.19
N GLY A 29 16.15 -14.00 1.08
CA GLY A 29 16.92 -13.72 -0.13
C GLY A 29 16.15 -12.97 -1.23
N GLU A 30 15.00 -12.42 -0.93
CA GLU A 30 14.18 -11.65 -1.87
C GLU A 30 13.75 -10.32 -1.22
N THR A 31 13.90 -9.19 -1.95
CA THR A 31 13.43 -7.89 -1.45
C THR A 31 11.89 -7.84 -1.43
N LEU A 32 11.31 -6.99 -0.56
CA LEU A 32 9.84 -6.81 -0.55
C LEU A 32 9.31 -6.42 -1.92
N LEU A 33 10.00 -5.50 -2.58
CA LEU A 33 9.62 -5.01 -3.91
C LEU A 33 9.79 -6.10 -4.98
N GLY A 34 10.91 -6.83 -4.94
CA GLY A 34 11.18 -7.97 -5.82
C GLY A 34 10.11 -9.04 -5.70
N ARG A 35 9.78 -9.41 -4.46
CA ARG A 35 8.73 -10.38 -4.15
C ARG A 35 7.37 -9.96 -4.72
N THR A 36 6.96 -8.73 -4.44
CA THR A 36 5.66 -8.21 -4.92
C THR A 36 5.59 -8.24 -6.45
N THR A 37 6.63 -7.76 -7.13
CA THR A 37 6.67 -7.74 -8.60
C THR A 37 6.75 -9.12 -9.22
N ARG A 38 7.49 -10.07 -8.62
CA ARG A 38 7.53 -11.47 -9.06
C ARG A 38 6.15 -12.11 -8.96
N ILE A 39 5.49 -12.01 -7.80
CA ILE A 39 4.19 -12.65 -7.61
C ILE A 39 3.14 -12.04 -8.55
N LEU A 40 3.16 -10.73 -8.79
CA LEU A 40 2.28 -10.11 -9.80
C LEU A 40 2.49 -10.73 -11.18
N LYS A 41 3.73 -10.83 -11.65
CA LYS A 41 4.08 -11.43 -12.96
C LYS A 41 3.67 -12.90 -13.06
N GLU A 42 3.93 -13.70 -12.03
CA GLU A 42 3.53 -15.11 -11.97
C GLU A 42 2.01 -15.32 -12.05
N ASN A 43 1.24 -14.29 -11.66
CA ASN A 43 -0.22 -14.29 -11.81
C ASN A 43 -0.71 -13.52 -13.07
N GLY A 44 0.17 -13.28 -14.05
CA GLY A 44 -0.17 -12.67 -15.34
C GLY A 44 -0.43 -11.16 -15.29
N ILE A 45 0.06 -10.48 -14.25
CA ILE A 45 -0.05 -9.02 -14.12
C ILE A 45 1.25 -8.36 -14.59
N ASP A 46 1.28 -7.93 -15.85
CA ASP A 46 2.40 -7.19 -16.44
C ASP A 46 2.18 -5.68 -16.46
N ASN A 47 0.92 -5.22 -16.33
CA ASN A 47 0.57 -3.80 -16.27
C ASN A 47 0.68 -3.27 -14.85
N TYR A 48 1.92 -3.04 -14.40
CA TYR A 48 2.19 -2.40 -13.11
C TYR A 48 3.27 -1.33 -13.22
N VAL A 49 3.26 -0.40 -12.26
CA VAL A 49 4.26 0.65 -12.08
C VAL A 49 4.64 0.76 -10.60
N ILE A 50 5.80 1.33 -10.34
CA ILE A 50 6.28 1.62 -8.99
C ILE A 50 6.31 3.14 -8.84
N THR A 51 5.74 3.66 -7.77
CA THR A 51 5.85 5.09 -7.44
C THR A 51 6.84 5.27 -6.29
N GLY A 52 7.84 6.13 -6.46
CA GLY A 52 8.87 6.29 -5.43
C GLY A 52 9.90 7.34 -5.78
N LYS A 53 10.89 7.52 -4.90
CA LYS A 53 11.96 8.51 -5.04
C LYS A 53 13.33 7.86 -5.28
N ASP A 54 13.50 6.60 -4.93
CA ASP A 54 14.77 5.87 -5.04
C ASP A 54 14.90 5.25 -6.44
N GLU A 55 15.95 5.60 -7.17
CA GLU A 55 16.17 5.12 -8.54
C GLU A 55 16.33 3.60 -8.63
N ARG A 56 16.80 2.95 -7.56
CA ARG A 56 16.96 1.49 -7.47
C ARG A 56 15.62 0.74 -7.64
N PHE A 57 14.50 1.38 -7.35
CA PHE A 57 13.18 0.78 -7.60
C PHE A 57 12.92 0.51 -9.08
N GLY A 58 13.61 1.23 -9.98
CA GLY A 58 13.55 1.03 -11.42
C GLY A 58 14.04 -0.34 -11.90
N GLU A 59 14.84 -1.05 -11.11
CA GLU A 59 15.28 -2.42 -11.41
C GLU A 59 14.13 -3.44 -11.37
N TYR A 60 13.07 -3.13 -10.65
CA TYR A 60 11.91 -4.01 -10.44
C TYR A 60 10.75 -3.73 -11.40
N GLY A 61 10.74 -2.57 -12.05
CA GLY A 61 9.68 -2.19 -12.98
C GLY A 61 9.73 -0.72 -13.37
N ARG A 62 8.73 -0.26 -14.12
CA ARG A 62 8.64 1.14 -14.52
C ARG A 62 8.46 2.03 -13.29
N LEU A 63 9.45 2.87 -13.02
CA LEU A 63 9.41 3.85 -11.93
C LEU A 63 8.72 5.15 -12.39
N ILE A 64 7.80 5.63 -11.57
CA ILE A 64 7.21 6.97 -11.64
C ILE A 64 7.72 7.75 -10.42
N THR A 65 8.53 8.77 -10.66
CA THR A 65 9.04 9.63 -9.60
C THR A 65 7.93 10.49 -9.02
N GLN A 66 7.70 10.38 -7.73
CA GLN A 66 6.68 11.14 -7.01
C GLN A 66 7.29 12.38 -6.38
N SER A 67 6.83 13.58 -6.81
CA SER A 67 7.40 14.87 -6.39
C SER A 67 6.81 15.40 -5.08
N HIS A 68 5.57 15.06 -4.75
CA HIS A 68 4.88 15.53 -3.55
C HIS A 68 4.46 14.36 -2.66
N ASN A 69 4.79 14.45 -1.39
CA ASN A 69 4.48 13.44 -0.39
C ASN A 69 4.38 14.09 1.00
N ASP A 70 3.46 15.06 1.14
CA ASP A 70 3.24 15.76 2.41
C ASP A 70 2.54 14.85 3.43
N CYS A 71 1.73 13.93 2.93
CA CYS A 71 1.05 12.92 3.73
C CYS A 71 0.82 11.63 2.92
N GLU A 72 0.44 10.55 3.58
CA GLU A 72 0.29 9.23 2.94
C GLU A 72 -0.69 9.24 1.77
N VAL A 73 -1.81 9.97 1.84
CA VAL A 73 -2.79 9.99 0.74
C VAL A 73 -2.25 10.61 -0.55
N ASP A 74 -1.14 11.35 -0.51
CA ASP A 74 -0.47 11.84 -1.71
C ASP A 74 0.16 10.72 -2.53
N ARG A 75 0.48 9.59 -1.89
CA ARG A 75 1.04 8.40 -2.55
C ARG A 75 0.06 7.72 -3.50
N PHE A 76 -1.27 7.96 -3.32
CA PHE A 76 -2.28 7.54 -4.29
C PHE A 76 -2.22 8.45 -5.53
N GLU A 77 -1.29 8.17 -6.44
CA GLU A 77 -1.15 8.90 -7.71
C GLU A 77 -2.43 8.84 -8.55
N LEU A 78 -2.62 9.86 -9.40
CA LEU A 78 -3.79 9.97 -10.24
C LEU A 78 -3.63 9.16 -11.53
N PHE A 79 -4.57 8.29 -11.81
CA PHE A 79 -4.66 7.52 -13.05
C PHE A 79 -6.00 7.80 -13.75
N ASN A 80 -6.04 7.53 -15.06
CA ASN A 80 -7.25 7.69 -15.88
C ASN A 80 -7.97 6.36 -16.16
N GLU A 81 -7.47 5.27 -15.61
CA GLU A 81 -8.02 3.92 -15.70
C GLU A 81 -8.16 3.29 -14.31
N PRO A 82 -8.99 2.25 -14.14
CA PRO A 82 -9.09 1.52 -12.88
C PRO A 82 -7.71 1.11 -12.35
N VAL A 83 -7.48 1.31 -11.04
CA VAL A 83 -6.18 1.13 -10.41
C VAL A 83 -6.26 0.25 -9.17
N CYS A 84 -5.22 -0.53 -8.94
CA CYS A 84 -4.98 -1.25 -7.69
C CYS A 84 -3.70 -0.73 -7.06
N TYR A 85 -3.81 -0.01 -5.96
CA TYR A 85 -2.67 0.43 -5.15
C TYR A 85 -2.25 -0.67 -4.20
N LEU A 86 -0.96 -0.99 -4.18
CA LEU A 86 -0.30 -1.91 -3.25
C LEU A 86 0.68 -1.13 -2.39
N TYR A 87 0.66 -1.31 -1.09
CA TYR A 87 1.66 -0.70 -0.21
C TYR A 87 3.01 -1.40 -0.40
N GLY A 88 4.06 -0.65 -0.70
CA GLY A 88 5.37 -1.17 -1.11
C GLY A 88 6.24 -1.67 0.05
N ASP A 89 5.87 -1.38 1.29
CA ASP A 89 6.53 -1.81 2.52
C ASP A 89 5.86 -3.05 3.17
N VAL A 90 4.97 -3.70 2.43
CA VAL A 90 4.26 -4.92 2.86
C VAL A 90 4.98 -6.16 2.33
N TYR A 91 5.19 -7.15 3.20
CA TYR A 91 5.52 -8.51 2.81
C TYR A 91 4.23 -9.23 2.42
N TYR A 92 4.00 -9.39 1.14
CA TYR A 92 2.85 -10.13 0.63
C TYR A 92 3.14 -11.63 0.57
N THR A 93 2.18 -12.45 1.01
CA THR A 93 2.13 -13.86 0.63
C THR A 93 1.61 -14.00 -0.80
N GLU A 94 1.80 -15.17 -1.41
CA GLU A 94 1.23 -15.45 -2.74
C GLU A 94 -0.29 -15.46 -2.71
N GLU A 95 -0.88 -15.98 -1.63
CA GLU A 95 -2.34 -16.04 -1.46
C GLU A 95 -2.94 -14.65 -1.26
N ALA A 96 -2.24 -13.73 -0.56
CA ALA A 96 -2.68 -12.34 -0.45
C ALA A 96 -2.74 -11.66 -1.80
N ILE A 97 -1.70 -11.76 -2.64
CA ILE A 97 -1.71 -11.19 -3.98
C ILE A 97 -2.80 -11.82 -4.85
N LYS A 98 -2.99 -13.14 -4.81
CA LYS A 98 -4.10 -13.81 -5.51
C LYS A 98 -5.46 -13.31 -5.05
N THR A 99 -5.64 -13.13 -3.74
CA THR A 99 -6.86 -12.54 -3.15
C THR A 99 -7.08 -11.13 -3.67
N ILE A 100 -6.05 -10.30 -3.69
CA ILE A 100 -6.11 -8.93 -4.22
C ILE A 100 -6.45 -8.93 -5.71
N ILE A 101 -5.80 -9.77 -6.52
CA ILE A 101 -6.05 -9.85 -7.96
C ILE A 101 -7.51 -10.24 -8.23
N ASN A 102 -8.00 -11.28 -7.56
CA ASN A 102 -9.33 -11.87 -7.79
C ASN A 102 -10.47 -11.11 -7.09
N ALA A 103 -10.16 -10.20 -6.17
CA ALA A 103 -11.18 -9.45 -5.46
C ALA A 103 -12.07 -8.68 -6.44
N TRP A 104 -13.36 -8.98 -6.40
CA TRP A 104 -14.34 -8.23 -7.17
C TRP A 104 -14.52 -6.83 -6.57
N VAL A 105 -14.60 -5.83 -7.41
CA VAL A 105 -14.79 -4.43 -7.00
C VAL A 105 -15.91 -3.78 -7.82
N GLU A 106 -16.90 -3.25 -7.14
CA GLU A 106 -17.95 -2.45 -7.75
C GLU A 106 -17.49 -1.01 -7.97
N ASP A 107 -17.00 -0.38 -6.93
CA ASP A 107 -16.50 1.01 -6.93
C ASP A 107 -15.10 1.12 -6.34
N VAL A 108 -14.94 0.90 -5.03
CA VAL A 108 -13.68 0.92 -4.28
C VAL A 108 -13.68 -0.21 -3.27
N MET A 109 -12.56 -0.94 -3.16
CA MET A 109 -12.37 -2.02 -2.19
C MET A 109 -11.02 -1.87 -1.50
N PHE A 110 -11.01 -1.91 -0.18
CA PHE A 110 -9.82 -1.95 0.64
C PHE A 110 -9.54 -3.40 1.06
N LEU A 111 -8.26 -3.78 1.14
CA LEU A 111 -7.86 -5.12 1.55
C LEU A 111 -6.74 -5.02 2.58
N GLY A 112 -6.82 -5.79 3.66
CA GLY A 112 -5.84 -5.76 4.73
C GLY A 112 -6.18 -6.66 5.92
N SER A 113 -5.40 -6.53 7.00
CA SER A 113 -5.57 -7.34 8.22
C SER A 113 -6.70 -6.86 9.14
N GLY A 114 -7.24 -5.68 8.88
CA GLY A 114 -8.16 -5.00 9.80
C GLY A 114 -7.45 -3.99 10.73
N GLN A 115 -6.16 -4.14 10.93
CA GLN A 115 -5.31 -3.14 11.57
C GLN A 115 -4.57 -2.30 10.52
N GLU A 116 -4.10 -2.96 9.45
CA GLU A 116 -3.38 -2.33 8.35
C GLU A 116 -4.10 -2.55 7.01
N ILE A 117 -3.98 -1.55 6.14
CA ILE A 117 -4.42 -1.63 4.74
C ILE A 117 -3.22 -2.04 3.90
N PHE A 118 -3.34 -3.14 3.18
CA PHE A 118 -2.29 -3.65 2.29
C PHE A 118 -2.51 -3.24 0.83
N ALA A 119 -3.79 -3.13 0.42
CA ALA A 119 -4.12 -2.74 -0.94
C ALA A 119 -5.44 -1.96 -1.01
N VAL A 120 -5.58 -1.15 -2.08
CA VAL A 120 -6.83 -0.46 -2.42
C VAL A 120 -7.11 -0.63 -3.90
N LYS A 121 -8.20 -1.33 -4.24
CA LYS A 121 -8.69 -1.45 -5.64
C LYS A 121 -9.73 -0.39 -5.91
N VAL A 122 -9.53 0.37 -6.98
CA VAL A 122 -10.39 1.50 -7.35
C VAL A 122 -10.86 1.32 -8.79
N LYS A 123 -12.16 1.16 -8.96
CA LYS A 123 -12.84 1.16 -10.25
C LYS A 123 -13.48 2.52 -10.53
N GLU A 124 -14.12 3.10 -9.53
CA GLU A 124 -14.73 4.43 -9.59
C GLU A 124 -13.76 5.52 -9.12
N LEU A 125 -12.88 5.96 -10.02
CA LEU A 125 -11.82 6.94 -9.74
C LEU A 125 -12.35 8.25 -9.18
N LYS A 126 -13.47 8.76 -9.73
CA LYS A 126 -14.07 10.02 -9.26
C LYS A 126 -14.49 9.95 -7.80
N LEU A 127 -15.09 8.82 -7.40
CA LEU A 127 -15.46 8.58 -6.00
C LEU A 127 -14.23 8.60 -5.11
N PHE A 128 -13.22 7.79 -5.43
CA PHE A 128 -12.01 7.67 -4.64
C PHE A 128 -11.28 9.01 -4.49
N TYR A 129 -11.01 9.70 -5.59
CA TYR A 129 -10.29 10.97 -5.57
C TYR A 129 -11.08 12.10 -4.89
N LYS A 130 -12.41 12.10 -4.97
CA LYS A 130 -13.25 13.02 -4.19
C LYS A 130 -12.99 12.87 -2.69
N HIS A 131 -13.00 11.64 -2.17
CA HIS A 131 -12.79 11.37 -0.75
C HIS A 131 -11.33 11.55 -0.33
N LYS A 132 -10.36 11.13 -1.14
CA LYS A 132 -8.94 11.41 -0.98
C LYS A 132 -8.70 12.91 -0.80
N ASN A 133 -9.21 13.73 -1.72
CA ASN A 133 -9.03 15.19 -1.68
C ASN A 133 -9.77 15.84 -0.51
N ARG A 134 -10.93 15.29 -0.10
CA ARG A 134 -11.63 15.73 1.12
C ARG A 134 -10.74 15.51 2.35
N VAL A 135 -10.20 14.31 2.52
CA VAL A 135 -9.33 13.96 3.65
C VAL A 135 -8.10 14.87 3.69
N LYS A 136 -7.42 15.05 2.54
CA LYS A 136 -6.26 15.95 2.46
C LYS A 136 -6.62 17.38 2.86
N ARG A 137 -7.73 17.93 2.36
CA ARG A 137 -8.18 19.28 2.72
C ARG A 137 -8.48 19.41 4.21
N MET A 138 -9.17 18.44 4.82
CA MET A 138 -9.47 18.46 6.27
C MET A 138 -8.18 18.41 7.09
N TYR A 139 -7.19 17.64 6.68
CA TYR A 139 -5.88 17.60 7.33
C TYR A 139 -5.14 18.93 7.22
N LEU A 140 -5.09 19.52 6.04
CA LEU A 140 -4.44 20.83 5.82
C LEU A 140 -5.10 21.96 6.59
N ASN A 141 -6.41 21.88 6.84
CA ASN A 141 -7.17 22.83 7.65
C ASN A 141 -7.04 22.57 9.16
N GLY A 142 -6.33 21.51 9.60
CA GLY A 142 -6.22 21.12 11.00
C GLY A 142 -7.49 20.51 11.61
N GLU A 143 -8.46 20.09 10.78
CA GLU A 143 -9.72 19.46 11.23
C GLU A 143 -9.52 18.01 11.67
N ILE A 144 -8.48 17.34 11.15
CA ILE A 144 -8.09 15.96 11.50
C ILE A 144 -6.57 15.86 11.70
N GLY A 145 -6.13 14.95 12.57
CA GLY A 145 -4.72 14.78 12.92
C GLY A 145 -3.93 13.85 11.99
N ARG A 146 -4.60 13.10 11.10
CA ARG A 146 -3.95 12.13 10.20
C ARG A 146 -4.50 12.24 8.79
N CYS A 147 -3.64 11.88 7.82
CA CYS A 147 -3.95 11.94 6.40
C CYS A 147 -3.45 10.65 5.73
N ILE A 148 -4.08 9.53 6.06
CA ILE A 148 -3.68 8.19 5.64
C ILE A 148 -4.84 7.42 4.98
N GLY A 149 -4.59 6.23 4.46
CA GLY A 149 -5.57 5.40 3.78
C GLY A 149 -6.82 5.10 4.61
N TRP A 150 -6.68 4.95 5.92
CA TRP A 150 -7.80 4.73 6.83
C TRP A 150 -8.82 5.88 6.87
N GLU A 151 -8.38 7.14 6.82
CA GLU A 151 -9.28 8.29 6.73
C GLU A 151 -10.04 8.31 5.40
N VAL A 152 -9.39 7.89 4.30
CA VAL A 152 -10.07 7.74 3.00
C VAL A 152 -11.12 6.65 3.06
N TYR A 153 -10.78 5.48 3.63
CA TYR A 153 -11.71 4.38 3.87
C TYR A 153 -12.96 4.84 4.64
N ARG A 154 -12.75 5.50 5.80
CA ARG A 154 -13.84 6.02 6.63
C ARG A 154 -14.69 7.03 5.89
N SER A 155 -14.05 7.94 5.18
CA SER A 155 -14.75 8.98 4.41
C SER A 155 -15.65 8.38 3.32
N ILE A 156 -15.21 7.31 2.63
CA ILE A 156 -16.00 6.61 1.60
C ILE A 156 -17.20 5.86 2.22
N ASN A 157 -16.99 5.24 3.39
CA ASN A 157 -18.01 4.42 4.05
C ASN A 157 -18.92 5.22 5.01
N GLY A 158 -18.77 6.55 5.08
CA GLY A 158 -19.59 7.39 5.97
C GLY A 158 -19.31 7.16 7.46
N ILE A 159 -18.15 6.62 7.81
CA ILE A 159 -17.71 6.37 9.18
C ILE A 159 -17.09 7.64 9.75
N PRO A 160 -17.35 8.02 11.02
CA PRO A 160 -16.65 9.13 11.66
C PRO A 160 -15.13 8.92 11.62
N LEU A 161 -14.36 9.97 11.29
CA LEU A 161 -12.92 9.85 11.05
C LEU A 161 -12.10 9.53 12.31
N ASP A 162 -12.67 9.74 13.50
CA ASP A 162 -12.09 9.42 14.81
C ASP A 162 -12.39 7.98 15.28
N LYS A 163 -13.20 7.21 14.53
CA LYS A 163 -13.57 5.84 14.89
C LYS A 163 -12.79 4.82 14.06
N HIS A 164 -12.51 3.68 14.68
CA HIS A 164 -11.89 2.56 14.01
C HIS A 164 -12.82 1.34 14.05
N TRP A 165 -13.71 1.27 13.06
CA TRP A 165 -14.44 0.04 12.74
C TRP A 165 -14.51 -0.15 11.22
N ILE A 166 -14.71 -1.40 10.82
CA ILE A 166 -14.79 -1.79 9.42
C ILE A 166 -16.25 -2.11 9.10
N ASN A 167 -16.78 -1.45 8.06
CA ASN A 167 -18.13 -1.63 7.58
C ASN A 167 -18.19 -1.48 6.06
N GLY A 168 -18.35 -2.60 5.35
CA GLY A 168 -18.39 -2.63 3.87
C GLY A 168 -17.06 -2.28 3.21
N ARG A 169 -16.96 -2.49 1.93
CA ARG A 169 -15.80 -2.18 1.06
C ARG A 169 -14.45 -2.63 1.64
N TYR A 170 -14.43 -3.75 2.35
CA TYR A 170 -13.23 -4.30 2.95
C TYR A 170 -13.17 -5.82 2.80
N ILE A 171 -12.01 -6.33 2.43
CA ILE A 171 -11.71 -7.77 2.41
C ILE A 171 -10.56 -8.02 3.37
N TYR A 172 -10.75 -8.96 4.29
CA TYR A 172 -9.71 -9.37 5.23
C TYR A 172 -8.69 -10.28 4.54
N ILE A 173 -7.41 -10.03 4.81
CA ILE A 173 -6.28 -10.88 4.50
C ILE A 173 -5.77 -11.41 5.84
N GLU A 174 -5.99 -12.70 6.10
CA GLU A 174 -5.73 -13.34 7.39
C GLU A 174 -4.61 -14.39 7.26
N ASP A 175 -3.51 -14.01 6.67
CA ASP A 175 -2.33 -14.85 6.50
C ASP A 175 -1.07 -14.17 7.07
N ASP A 176 0.11 -14.63 6.67
CA ASP A 176 1.39 -14.06 7.11
C ASP A 176 1.76 -12.75 6.36
N THR A 177 0.83 -12.15 5.59
CA THR A 177 1.03 -10.82 4.98
C THR A 177 1.09 -9.76 6.09
N ASN A 178 2.12 -8.94 6.08
CA ASN A 178 2.32 -7.93 7.11
C ASN A 178 3.10 -6.74 6.56
N ASP A 179 2.82 -5.55 7.07
CA ASP A 179 3.66 -4.39 6.82
C ASP A 179 4.89 -4.39 7.74
N ILE A 180 5.93 -3.72 7.30
CA ILE A 180 7.19 -3.58 8.04
C ILE A 180 7.48 -2.11 8.22
N ASP A 181 7.14 -1.58 9.39
CA ASP A 181 7.24 -0.17 9.68
C ASP A 181 8.53 0.22 10.42
N TYR A 182 8.97 -0.63 11.32
CA TYR A 182 10.14 -0.42 12.19
C TYR A 182 11.23 -1.48 11.93
N PRO A 183 12.50 -1.19 12.25
CA PRO A 183 13.56 -2.20 12.23
C PRO A 183 13.24 -3.44 13.07
N GLU A 184 12.59 -3.26 14.21
CA GLU A 184 12.17 -4.34 15.11
C GLU A 184 11.18 -5.28 14.45
N ASP A 185 10.20 -4.75 13.70
CA ASP A 185 9.21 -5.54 12.94
C ASP A 185 9.92 -6.47 11.94
N TYR A 186 10.93 -5.92 11.25
CA TYR A 186 11.74 -6.69 10.30
C TYR A 186 12.51 -7.82 10.97
N GLU A 187 13.21 -7.55 12.07
CA GLU A 187 14.00 -8.56 12.77
C GLU A 187 13.09 -9.67 13.35
N GLU A 188 11.97 -9.33 13.95
CA GLU A 188 11.01 -10.31 14.45
C GLU A 188 10.40 -11.14 13.32
N PHE A 189 10.03 -10.50 12.21
CA PHE A 189 9.45 -11.17 11.06
C PHE A 189 10.44 -12.14 10.41
N LYS A 190 11.71 -11.73 10.26
CA LYS A 190 12.79 -12.56 9.73
C LYS A 190 13.01 -13.81 10.57
N ILE A 191 13.17 -13.66 11.90
CA ILE A 191 13.35 -14.78 12.83
C ILE A 191 12.17 -15.77 12.75
N LYS A 192 10.95 -15.26 12.62
CA LYS A 192 9.74 -16.07 12.52
C LYS A 192 9.69 -16.91 11.23
N ARG A 193 10.28 -16.36 10.15
CA ARG A 193 10.35 -17.04 8.84
C ARG A 193 11.50 -18.05 8.74
N GLU A 194 12.62 -17.81 9.37
CA GLU A 194 13.76 -18.75 9.40
C GLU A 194 13.46 -20.02 10.22
N LYS A 195 12.45 -19.99 11.07
CA LYS A 195 12.01 -21.13 11.90
C LYS A 195 10.92 -21.98 11.26
N LYS A 196 10.37 -21.57 10.13
CA LYS A 196 9.37 -22.33 9.34
C LYS A 196 10.03 -23.07 8.18
#